data_c60b5a849cf29fac2d7daaf098f57845
#
_entry.id   c60b5a849cf29fac2d7daaf098f57845
#
_cell.length_a   1.000
_cell.length_b   1.000
_cell.length_c   1.000
_cell.angle_alpha   90.00
_cell.angle_beta   90.00
_cell.angle_gamma   90.00
#
_symmetry.space_group_name_H-M   'P 1'
#
loop_
_entity.id
_entity.type
_entity.pdbx_description
1 polymer ?
#
loop_
_entity_poly.entity_id
_entity_poly.type
_entity_poly.pdbx_seq_one_letter_code
_entity_poly.pdbx_strand_id
1 'polypeptide(L)'
;MRASSRQGKDQLTASCVRGAAPECLFTLDVPKRADLRVSLETNDFDGALALFDTAGSPSHPRELRCVDDVPNGDTHHSRLELALPPGRYLLAVDGANGEMGEFELFAELETVETSEHACAEAVPLVPGLTLRDSTRGGENRFHASCGGGALGPEHVHTIAVDRPSRLRVRQQAEYDGSLYLRARCEDPSSELACNDDFQSNLRSQLTAHVAPGTYYLFSDSYSREQSGDYALTFEQFAEPPPITADLLCTALAAQKPVSAGSRELDTMYGPASFAGSCGGAGAPEVALTFRVEAPTTMAARLDDAEFNAVIYVRKVCQDERSEAACFVAPRVDRPPSELEMSSPALVMPLEKGTYLLVVDGFEANDIGAATLRLAFSP
;
A
#
# COMPACT_ATOMS: atom_id res chain seq x y z
N MET A 1 -32.97 7.06 6.95
CA MET A 1 -34.19 6.21 6.82
C MET A 1 -34.20 5.14 7.89
N ARG A 2 -35.41 4.65 8.31
CA ARG A 2 -35.53 3.53 9.25
C ARG A 2 -35.99 2.28 8.53
N ALA A 3 -35.38 1.14 8.84
CA ALA A 3 -35.70 -0.16 8.26
C ALA A 3 -35.33 -1.29 9.24
N SER A 4 -35.57 -2.55 8.84
CA SER A 4 -35.23 -3.73 9.64
C SER A 4 -34.65 -4.82 8.73
N SER A 5 -33.53 -5.40 9.11
CA SER A 5 -32.92 -6.53 8.41
C SER A 5 -33.65 -7.86 8.62
N ARG A 6 -34.54 -7.97 9.63
CA ARG A 6 -35.27 -9.21 10.00
C ARG A 6 -36.08 -9.84 8.87
N GLN A 7 -36.47 -9.06 7.85
CA GLN A 7 -37.24 -9.54 6.70
C GLN A 7 -36.38 -9.73 5.45
N GLY A 8 -35.09 -9.45 5.55
CA GLY A 8 -34.12 -9.64 4.49
C GLY A 8 -33.88 -11.11 4.16
N LYS A 9 -32.93 -11.33 3.26
CA LYS A 9 -32.42 -12.66 2.91
C LYS A 9 -30.90 -12.58 2.97
N ASP A 10 -30.26 -13.66 3.32
CA ASP A 10 -28.81 -13.82 3.22
C ASP A 10 -28.44 -14.14 1.77
N GLN A 11 -27.95 -13.17 1.01
CA GLN A 11 -27.68 -13.26 -0.43
C GLN A 11 -26.24 -12.89 -0.80
N LEU A 12 -25.58 -12.06 0.00
CA LEU A 12 -24.22 -11.59 -0.22
C LEU A 12 -23.33 -11.98 0.95
N THR A 13 -22.07 -12.20 0.66
CA THR A 13 -21.06 -12.42 1.70
C THR A 13 -20.17 -11.19 1.76
N ALA A 14 -20.20 -10.48 2.86
CA ALA A 14 -19.33 -9.33 3.11
C ALA A 14 -18.09 -9.72 3.92
N SER A 15 -16.93 -9.14 3.59
CA SER A 15 -15.63 -9.57 4.13
C SER A 15 -15.46 -9.29 5.63
N CYS A 16 -16.13 -8.28 6.17
CA CYS A 16 -16.08 -7.91 7.58
C CYS A 16 -17.13 -8.64 8.44
N VAL A 17 -18.14 -9.30 7.83
CA VAL A 17 -19.21 -9.98 8.54
C VAL A 17 -18.86 -11.45 8.73
N ARG A 18 -19.10 -11.97 9.95
CA ARG A 18 -18.99 -13.39 10.27
C ARG A 18 -20.37 -13.98 10.54
N GLY A 19 -20.68 -15.11 9.91
CA GLY A 19 -21.97 -15.76 10.04
C GLY A 19 -22.93 -15.34 8.94
N ALA A 20 -24.04 -16.07 8.83
CA ALA A 20 -25.12 -15.79 7.88
C ALA A 20 -26.20 -14.96 8.60
N ALA A 21 -26.51 -13.78 8.11
CA ALA A 21 -27.58 -12.92 8.60
C ALA A 21 -28.42 -12.39 7.44
N PRO A 22 -29.69 -12.07 7.65
CA PRO A 22 -30.50 -11.43 6.62
C PRO A 22 -30.08 -9.97 6.47
N GLU A 23 -29.68 -9.59 5.25
CA GLU A 23 -29.31 -8.22 4.91
C GLU A 23 -30.42 -7.43 4.22
N CYS A 24 -30.35 -6.10 4.29
CA CYS A 24 -31.09 -5.16 3.48
C CYS A 24 -30.20 -4.59 2.38
N LEU A 25 -30.64 -4.67 1.13
CA LEU A 25 -29.92 -4.20 -0.04
C LEU A 25 -30.51 -2.91 -0.60
N PHE A 26 -29.65 -1.93 -0.87
CA PHE A 26 -30.01 -0.64 -1.44
C PHE A 26 -29.20 -0.42 -2.72
N THR A 27 -29.88 -0.06 -3.82
CA THR A 27 -29.21 0.33 -5.05
C THR A 27 -28.86 1.81 -4.99
N LEU A 28 -27.61 2.13 -5.33
CA LEU A 28 -27.08 3.47 -5.44
C LEU A 28 -26.68 3.74 -6.88
N ASP A 29 -27.33 4.70 -7.54
CA ASP A 29 -26.96 5.18 -8.86
C ASP A 29 -26.13 6.45 -8.73
N VAL A 30 -24.88 6.41 -9.18
CA VAL A 30 -23.93 7.52 -9.16
C VAL A 30 -23.72 8.03 -10.58
N PRO A 31 -24.40 9.12 -10.98
CA PRO A 31 -24.36 9.62 -12.36
C PRO A 31 -23.08 10.36 -12.71
N LYS A 32 -22.44 10.97 -11.72
CA LYS A 32 -21.16 11.66 -11.78
C LYS A 32 -20.30 11.18 -10.62
N ARG A 33 -19.00 11.40 -10.69
CA ARG A 33 -18.10 11.17 -9.57
C ARG A 33 -18.63 11.82 -8.29
N ALA A 34 -18.64 11.10 -7.20
CA ALA A 34 -19.20 11.58 -5.95
C ALA A 34 -18.54 10.90 -4.75
N ASP A 35 -18.53 11.61 -3.63
CA ASP A 35 -18.18 11.06 -2.33
C ASP A 35 -19.43 10.51 -1.67
N LEU A 36 -19.38 9.26 -1.30
CA LEU A 36 -20.42 8.59 -0.53
C LEU A 36 -20.04 8.60 0.95
N ARG A 37 -20.98 9.02 1.79
CA ARG A 37 -20.92 8.84 3.23
C ARG A 37 -22.16 8.09 3.68
N VAL A 38 -21.96 6.99 4.41
CA VAL A 38 -23.04 6.20 4.99
C VAL A 38 -22.79 6.01 6.47
N SER A 39 -23.79 6.28 7.30
CA SER A 39 -23.78 5.96 8.72
C SER A 39 -24.94 5.03 9.03
N LEU A 40 -24.64 3.96 9.74
CA LEU A 40 -25.60 3.00 10.27
C LEU A 40 -25.67 3.16 11.79
N GLU A 41 -26.86 3.33 12.30
CA GLU A 41 -27.14 3.35 13.74
C GLU A 41 -28.10 2.22 14.09
N THR A 42 -27.70 1.36 15.01
CA THR A 42 -28.50 0.25 15.52
C THR A 42 -28.59 0.34 17.04
N ASN A 43 -29.60 -0.28 17.65
CA ASN A 43 -29.74 -0.33 19.11
C ASN A 43 -29.80 -1.77 19.64
N ASP A 44 -30.12 -2.74 18.79
CA ASP A 44 -30.46 -4.09 19.19
C ASP A 44 -29.66 -5.19 18.46
N PHE A 45 -28.71 -4.80 17.60
CA PHE A 45 -27.80 -5.74 16.95
C PHE A 45 -26.49 -5.04 16.51
N ASP A 46 -25.46 -5.82 16.33
CA ASP A 46 -24.17 -5.39 15.79
C ASP A 46 -24.26 -5.32 14.27
N GLY A 47 -24.27 -4.09 13.72
CA GLY A 47 -24.60 -3.83 12.32
C GLY A 47 -23.38 -3.51 11.48
N ALA A 48 -23.32 -4.05 10.27
CA ALA A 48 -22.25 -3.85 9.29
C ALA A 48 -22.76 -3.18 8.02
N LEU A 49 -21.86 -2.43 7.35
CA LEU A 49 -22.07 -1.83 6.04
C LEU A 49 -21.10 -2.44 5.03
N ALA A 50 -21.62 -2.90 3.90
CA ALA A 50 -20.79 -3.34 2.78
C ALA A 50 -21.24 -2.68 1.47
N LEU A 51 -20.29 -2.22 0.68
CA LEU A 51 -20.53 -1.60 -0.64
C LEU A 51 -19.93 -2.45 -1.73
N PHE A 52 -20.72 -2.69 -2.78
CA PHE A 52 -20.35 -3.53 -3.90
C PHE A 52 -20.50 -2.78 -5.24
N ASP A 53 -19.56 -3.00 -6.14
CA ASP A 53 -19.62 -2.57 -7.54
C ASP A 53 -20.37 -3.64 -8.38
N THR A 54 -21.36 -3.21 -9.14
CA THR A 54 -22.18 -4.09 -10.00
C THR A 54 -21.80 -4.05 -11.48
N ALA A 55 -20.79 -3.28 -11.87
CA ALA A 55 -20.41 -3.05 -13.27
C ALA A 55 -19.96 -4.33 -13.99
N GLY A 56 -19.29 -5.26 -13.30
CA GLY A 56 -18.78 -6.50 -13.91
C GLY A 56 -19.81 -7.61 -14.02
N SER A 57 -20.63 -7.82 -13.01
CA SER A 57 -21.69 -8.85 -12.96
C SER A 57 -22.70 -8.51 -11.86
N PRO A 58 -23.96 -8.24 -12.19
CA PRO A 58 -24.98 -7.98 -11.18
C PRO A 58 -25.26 -9.18 -10.26
N SER A 59 -24.96 -10.40 -10.70
CA SER A 59 -25.14 -11.63 -9.92
C SER A 59 -23.95 -11.99 -9.03
N HIS A 60 -22.79 -11.37 -9.26
CA HIS A 60 -21.57 -11.54 -8.47
C HIS A 60 -20.88 -10.18 -8.37
N PRO A 61 -21.45 -9.25 -7.58
CA PRO A 61 -20.89 -7.90 -7.43
C PRO A 61 -19.56 -7.98 -6.68
N ARG A 62 -18.63 -7.08 -7.03
CA ARG A 62 -17.34 -7.00 -6.38
C ARG A 62 -17.42 -6.10 -5.15
N GLU A 63 -17.05 -6.61 -3.99
CA GLU A 63 -16.93 -5.79 -2.80
C GLU A 63 -15.87 -4.70 -2.98
N LEU A 64 -16.22 -3.48 -2.62
CA LEU A 64 -15.33 -2.31 -2.59
C LEU A 64 -14.89 -1.98 -1.17
N ARG A 65 -15.80 -2.07 -0.22
CA ARG A 65 -15.56 -1.75 1.19
C ARG A 65 -16.52 -2.50 2.09
N CYS A 66 -16.02 -2.93 3.24
CA CYS A 66 -16.83 -3.48 4.32
C CYS A 66 -16.37 -2.88 5.65
N VAL A 67 -17.29 -2.48 6.51
CA VAL A 67 -17.05 -1.94 7.87
C VAL A 67 -18.13 -2.46 8.82
N ASP A 68 -17.73 -2.89 10.00
CA ASP A 68 -18.62 -3.40 11.06
C ASP A 68 -18.61 -2.54 12.33
N ASP A 69 -17.63 -1.64 12.48
CA ASP A 69 -17.49 -0.78 13.66
C ASP A 69 -17.07 0.65 13.28
N VAL A 70 -17.25 1.59 14.20
CA VAL A 70 -16.63 2.92 14.14
C VAL A 70 -15.36 2.92 15.00
N PRO A 71 -14.20 3.34 14.50
CA PRO A 71 -12.97 3.41 15.29
C PRO A 71 -13.17 4.23 16.58
N ASN A 72 -12.86 3.63 17.73
CA ASN A 72 -13.04 4.21 19.07
C ASN A 72 -14.50 4.56 19.45
N GLY A 73 -15.48 3.97 18.77
CA GLY A 73 -16.90 4.19 18.94
C GLY A 73 -17.65 3.02 19.57
N ASP A 74 -18.97 3.11 19.51
CA ASP A 74 -19.89 2.05 19.88
C ASP A 74 -19.85 0.94 18.81
N THR A 75 -19.72 -0.32 19.20
CA THR A 75 -19.69 -1.49 18.31
C THR A 75 -21.01 -1.73 17.57
N HIS A 76 -22.06 -0.98 17.87
CA HIS A 76 -23.37 -1.06 17.21
C HIS A 76 -23.52 -0.05 16.05
N HIS A 77 -22.51 0.79 15.81
CA HIS A 77 -22.54 1.81 14.77
C HIS A 77 -21.47 1.56 13.74
N SER A 78 -21.81 1.67 12.45
CA SER A 78 -20.86 1.53 11.34
C SER A 78 -20.87 2.77 10.48
N ARG A 79 -19.70 3.18 10.01
CA ARG A 79 -19.55 4.32 9.10
C ARG A 79 -18.67 3.94 7.92
N LEU A 80 -19.21 4.14 6.71
CA LEU A 80 -18.53 3.91 5.45
C LEU A 80 -18.40 5.24 4.70
N GLU A 81 -17.18 5.56 4.32
CA GLU A 81 -16.87 6.68 3.43
C GLU A 81 -16.05 6.17 2.25
N LEU A 82 -16.43 6.55 1.03
CA LEU A 82 -15.77 6.12 -0.18
C LEU A 82 -16.05 7.07 -1.34
N ALA A 83 -15.00 7.39 -2.11
CA ALA A 83 -15.14 8.07 -3.38
C ALA A 83 -15.58 7.08 -4.48
N LEU A 84 -16.63 7.43 -5.21
CA LEU A 84 -17.24 6.58 -6.21
C LEU A 84 -17.13 7.19 -7.62
N PRO A 85 -16.57 6.48 -8.60
CA PRO A 85 -16.74 6.83 -10.00
C PRO A 85 -18.21 6.70 -10.43
N PRO A 86 -18.59 7.29 -11.57
CA PRO A 86 -19.92 7.08 -12.13
C PRO A 86 -20.21 5.59 -12.30
N GLY A 87 -21.36 5.12 -11.81
CA GLY A 87 -21.69 3.69 -11.84
C GLY A 87 -22.93 3.36 -11.04
N ARG A 88 -23.22 2.06 -10.99
CA ARG A 88 -24.28 1.51 -10.15
C ARG A 88 -23.67 0.62 -9.08
N TYR A 89 -24.04 0.86 -7.84
CA TYR A 89 -23.53 0.19 -6.66
C TYR A 89 -24.66 -0.46 -5.87
N LEU A 90 -24.29 -1.42 -5.04
CA LEU A 90 -25.20 -2.08 -4.12
C LEU A 90 -24.63 -1.88 -2.70
N LEU A 91 -25.40 -1.22 -1.84
CA LEU A 91 -25.11 -1.05 -0.43
C LEU A 91 -25.88 -2.10 0.35
N ALA A 92 -25.18 -2.90 1.14
CA ALA A 92 -25.76 -3.88 2.06
C ALA A 92 -25.68 -3.35 3.50
N VAL A 93 -26.77 -3.50 4.22
CA VAL A 93 -26.84 -3.42 5.69
C VAL A 93 -27.02 -4.82 6.21
N ASP A 94 -26.03 -5.35 6.89
CA ASP A 94 -25.93 -6.72 7.37
C ASP A 94 -25.72 -6.76 8.89
N GLY A 95 -25.80 -7.92 9.51
CA GLY A 95 -25.54 -8.12 10.93
C GLY A 95 -24.29 -8.95 11.18
N ALA A 96 -23.40 -8.45 12.03
CA ALA A 96 -22.25 -9.22 12.48
C ALA A 96 -22.72 -10.44 13.28
N ASN A 97 -21.99 -11.55 13.18
CA ASN A 97 -22.25 -12.79 13.92
C ASN A 97 -23.67 -13.40 13.77
N GLY A 98 -24.38 -13.08 12.67
CA GLY A 98 -25.73 -13.57 12.41
C GLY A 98 -26.84 -12.77 13.11
N GLU A 99 -26.53 -11.61 13.64
CA GLU A 99 -27.47 -10.71 14.28
C GLU A 99 -28.39 -9.99 13.28
N MET A 100 -29.53 -9.52 13.73
CA MET A 100 -30.49 -8.81 12.88
C MET A 100 -31.41 -7.93 13.73
N GLY A 101 -31.81 -6.78 13.21
CA GLY A 101 -32.61 -5.84 13.98
C GLY A 101 -33.15 -4.66 13.20
N GLU A 102 -33.60 -3.65 13.95
CA GLU A 102 -34.01 -2.36 13.41
C GLU A 102 -32.80 -1.43 13.34
N PHE A 103 -32.75 -0.60 12.29
CA PHE A 103 -31.66 0.34 12.08
C PHE A 103 -32.13 1.67 11.49
N GLU A 104 -31.33 2.70 11.72
CA GLU A 104 -31.37 3.96 11.00
C GLU A 104 -30.18 4.05 10.07
N LEU A 105 -30.43 4.33 8.78
CA LEU A 105 -29.41 4.50 7.75
C LEU A 105 -29.46 5.94 7.26
N PHE A 106 -28.32 6.61 7.32
CA PHE A 106 -28.07 7.91 6.74
C PHE A 106 -27.10 7.75 5.61
N ALA A 107 -27.46 8.22 4.41
CA ALA A 107 -26.58 8.18 3.25
C ALA A 107 -26.56 9.55 2.58
N GLU A 108 -25.39 10.07 2.34
CA GLU A 108 -25.13 11.31 1.66
C GLU A 108 -24.23 11.02 0.45
N LEU A 109 -24.58 11.61 -0.70
CA LEU A 109 -23.82 11.52 -1.92
C LEU A 109 -23.53 12.93 -2.40
N GLU A 110 -22.29 13.38 -2.28
CA GLU A 110 -21.83 14.69 -2.71
C GLU A 110 -21.08 14.58 -4.03
N THR A 111 -21.62 15.22 -5.09
CA THR A 111 -20.99 15.25 -6.41
C THR A 111 -19.73 16.10 -6.38
N VAL A 112 -18.62 15.53 -6.84
CA VAL A 112 -17.34 16.24 -6.94
C VAL A 112 -17.13 16.66 -8.39
N GLU A 113 -16.90 17.95 -8.60
CA GLU A 113 -16.50 18.49 -9.91
C GLU A 113 -14.97 18.56 -9.95
N THR A 114 -14.36 17.80 -10.86
CA THR A 114 -12.92 17.89 -11.12
C THR A 114 -12.59 19.24 -11.72
N SER A 115 -11.65 19.96 -11.13
CA SER A 115 -11.24 21.28 -11.64
C SER A 115 -10.06 21.13 -12.59
N GLU A 116 -10.26 21.48 -13.87
CA GLU A 116 -9.15 21.60 -14.83
C GLU A 116 -8.04 22.57 -14.34
N HIS A 117 -8.41 23.53 -13.49
CA HIS A 117 -7.47 24.51 -12.93
C HIS A 117 -6.45 23.90 -11.99
N ALA A 118 -6.82 22.93 -11.13
CA ALA A 118 -5.89 22.36 -10.18
C ALA A 118 -4.72 21.62 -10.86
N CYS A 119 -4.97 20.99 -11.99
CA CYS A 119 -3.93 20.35 -12.79
C CYS A 119 -3.02 21.37 -13.51
N ALA A 120 -3.61 22.49 -13.96
CA ALA A 120 -2.85 23.57 -14.63
C ALA A 120 -1.99 24.38 -13.65
N GLU A 121 -2.42 24.48 -12.39
CA GLU A 121 -1.72 25.20 -11.32
C GLU A 121 -0.78 24.30 -10.49
N ALA A 122 -0.63 23.05 -10.87
CA ALA A 122 0.19 22.08 -10.13
C ALA A 122 1.64 22.55 -9.96
N VAL A 123 2.12 22.52 -8.73
CA VAL A 123 3.45 23.01 -8.35
C VAL A 123 4.54 22.00 -8.67
N PRO A 124 5.62 22.35 -9.40
CA PRO A 124 6.70 21.41 -9.69
C PRO A 124 7.47 20.97 -8.44
N LEU A 125 7.66 19.66 -8.28
CA LEU A 125 8.59 19.09 -7.31
C LEU A 125 10.00 19.01 -7.89
N VAL A 126 11.00 19.41 -7.11
CA VAL A 126 12.40 19.36 -7.48
C VAL A 126 13.10 18.30 -6.63
N PRO A 127 13.81 17.32 -7.26
CA PRO A 127 14.51 16.28 -6.52
C PRO A 127 15.50 16.84 -5.51
N GLY A 128 15.52 16.29 -4.30
CA GLY A 128 16.42 16.69 -3.22
C GLY A 128 16.00 17.95 -2.46
N LEU A 129 14.92 18.63 -2.87
CA LEU A 129 14.36 19.76 -2.12
C LEU A 129 13.15 19.33 -1.31
N THR A 130 12.98 19.94 -0.14
CA THR A 130 11.76 19.78 0.67
C THR A 130 10.78 20.90 0.32
N LEU A 131 9.61 20.53 -0.20
CA LEU A 131 8.48 21.42 -0.34
C LEU A 131 7.72 21.47 1.00
N ARG A 132 7.31 22.67 1.42
CA ARG A 132 6.39 22.86 2.56
C ARG A 132 5.17 23.63 2.09
N ASP A 133 3.99 23.12 2.43
CA ASP A 133 2.72 23.69 2.00
C ASP A 133 1.61 23.31 3.00
N SER A 134 0.35 23.71 2.72
CA SER A 134 -0.78 23.47 3.61
C SER A 134 -2.05 23.19 2.83
N THR A 135 -2.77 22.13 3.19
CA THR A 135 -4.09 21.82 2.60
C THR A 135 -5.24 22.59 3.26
N ARG A 136 -4.96 23.44 4.28
CA ARG A 136 -6.00 24.22 4.97
C ARG A 136 -6.73 25.16 4.03
N GLY A 137 -8.06 25.06 4.02
CA GLY A 137 -8.92 25.89 3.16
C GLY A 137 -8.94 25.45 1.69
N GLY A 138 -8.31 24.34 1.37
CA GLY A 138 -8.41 23.68 0.06
C GLY A 138 -9.77 23.04 -0.18
N GLU A 139 -9.97 22.53 -1.37
CA GLU A 139 -11.16 21.80 -1.79
C GLU A 139 -10.79 20.35 -2.09
N ASN A 140 -11.73 19.43 -1.90
CA ASN A 140 -11.61 18.04 -2.34
C ASN A 140 -12.06 17.91 -3.80
N ARG A 141 -11.15 17.65 -4.71
CA ARG A 141 -11.39 17.56 -6.16
C ARG A 141 -11.02 16.22 -6.77
N PHE A 142 -10.10 15.51 -6.13
CA PHE A 142 -9.56 14.24 -6.60
C PHE A 142 -9.70 13.17 -5.54
N HIS A 143 -9.49 11.91 -5.92
CA HIS A 143 -9.63 10.77 -5.03
C HIS A 143 -8.62 9.70 -5.37
N ALA A 144 -8.17 8.97 -4.38
CA ALA A 144 -7.19 7.91 -4.49
C ALA A 144 -7.80 6.51 -4.44
N SER A 145 -7.05 5.50 -4.82
CA SER A 145 -7.43 4.09 -4.62
C SER A 145 -7.17 3.60 -3.19
N CYS A 146 -6.32 4.28 -2.41
CA CYS A 146 -6.04 4.01 -1.00
C CYS A 146 -6.68 5.06 -0.08
N GLY A 147 -6.47 4.94 1.23
CA GLY A 147 -6.89 5.95 2.20
C GLY A 147 -8.41 6.17 2.27
N GLY A 148 -9.21 5.13 2.05
CA GLY A 148 -10.67 5.31 1.98
C GLY A 148 -11.16 6.19 0.84
N GLY A 149 -10.27 6.52 -0.14
CA GLY A 149 -10.54 7.38 -1.27
C GLY A 149 -9.86 8.74 -1.21
N ALA A 150 -9.13 9.05 -0.12
CA ALA A 150 -8.53 10.37 0.11
C ALA A 150 -9.58 11.48 -0.06
N LEU A 151 -10.40 11.67 0.96
CA LEU A 151 -11.61 12.51 0.89
C LEU A 151 -11.39 13.95 1.39
N GLY A 152 -10.18 14.29 1.79
CA GLY A 152 -9.85 15.61 2.28
C GLY A 152 -9.48 16.61 1.19
N PRO A 153 -9.11 17.83 1.55
CA PRO A 153 -8.55 18.78 0.60
C PRO A 153 -7.14 18.36 0.17
N GLU A 154 -6.87 18.47 -1.13
CA GLU A 154 -5.58 18.09 -1.70
C GLU A 154 -4.85 19.23 -2.39
N HIS A 155 -3.52 19.06 -2.56
CA HIS A 155 -2.71 19.83 -3.50
C HIS A 155 -2.09 18.94 -4.56
N VAL A 156 -2.00 19.46 -5.78
CA VAL A 156 -1.43 18.76 -6.94
C VAL A 156 -0.03 19.28 -7.23
N HIS A 157 0.89 18.35 -7.45
CA HIS A 157 2.28 18.64 -7.80
C HIS A 157 2.65 17.95 -9.10
N THR A 158 3.57 18.53 -9.87
CA THR A 158 4.12 17.89 -11.07
C THR A 158 5.51 17.34 -10.81
N ILE A 159 5.80 16.20 -11.44
CA ILE A 159 7.11 15.56 -11.46
C ILE A 159 7.50 15.38 -12.93
N ALA A 160 8.57 16.04 -13.37
CA ALA A 160 9.12 15.89 -14.71
C ALA A 160 10.25 14.86 -14.70
N VAL A 161 10.16 13.87 -15.58
CA VAL A 161 11.11 12.77 -15.69
C VAL A 161 11.65 12.74 -17.13
N ASP A 162 12.97 12.88 -17.30
CA ASP A 162 13.64 12.94 -18.62
C ASP A 162 14.18 11.57 -19.11
N ARG A 163 14.28 10.59 -18.20
CA ARG A 163 14.76 9.22 -18.47
C ARG A 163 14.08 8.23 -17.52
N PRO A 164 14.06 6.92 -17.82
CA PRO A 164 13.52 5.92 -16.89
C PRO A 164 14.11 6.13 -15.51
N SER A 165 13.24 6.24 -14.51
CA SER A 165 13.62 6.61 -13.15
C SER A 165 12.77 5.90 -12.11
N ARG A 166 13.35 5.72 -10.93
CA ARG A 166 12.64 5.35 -9.70
C ARG A 166 12.38 6.61 -8.91
N LEU A 167 11.16 6.76 -8.46
CA LEU A 167 10.72 7.89 -7.64
C LEU A 167 10.46 7.42 -6.23
N ARG A 168 10.81 8.25 -5.25
CA ARG A 168 10.37 8.11 -3.86
C ARG A 168 9.89 9.47 -3.38
N VAL A 169 8.64 9.51 -2.90
CA VAL A 169 8.08 10.70 -2.27
C VAL A 169 7.67 10.34 -0.85
N ARG A 170 8.04 11.19 0.09
CA ARG A 170 7.61 11.09 1.49
C ARG A 170 6.86 12.34 1.88
N GLN A 171 5.71 12.14 2.51
CA GLN A 171 4.93 13.18 3.15
C GLN A 171 5.06 13.06 4.67
N GLN A 172 5.30 14.19 5.31
CA GLN A 172 5.14 14.37 6.74
C GLN A 172 4.10 15.47 6.94
N ALA A 173 2.97 15.14 7.56
CA ALA A 173 1.85 16.04 7.75
C ALA A 173 1.45 16.14 9.23
N GLU A 174 0.66 17.16 9.58
CA GLU A 174 0.02 17.31 10.88
C GLU A 174 -1.31 16.52 10.97
N TYR A 175 -1.69 15.88 9.88
CA TYR A 175 -2.91 15.11 9.69
C TYR A 175 -2.59 13.74 9.08
N ASP A 176 -3.57 12.85 9.07
CA ASP A 176 -3.48 11.57 8.38
C ASP A 176 -3.54 11.80 6.87
N GLY A 177 -2.40 11.63 6.22
CA GLY A 177 -2.18 12.04 4.83
C GLY A 177 -2.22 10.87 3.86
N SER A 178 -2.64 11.15 2.64
CA SER A 178 -2.60 10.20 1.52
C SER A 178 -1.76 10.75 0.39
N LEU A 179 -0.89 9.92 -0.19
CA LEU A 179 -0.12 10.23 -1.40
C LEU A 179 -0.54 9.33 -2.54
N TYR A 180 -0.79 9.89 -3.71
CA TYR A 180 -0.97 9.09 -4.92
C TYR A 180 -0.37 9.75 -6.16
N LEU A 181 0.07 8.92 -7.09
CA LEU A 181 0.76 9.33 -8.31
C LEU A 181 -0.02 8.91 -9.54
N ARG A 182 -0.25 9.84 -10.47
CA ARG A 182 -0.93 9.56 -11.75
C ARG A 182 -0.08 9.97 -12.95
N ALA A 183 -0.25 9.23 -14.05
CA ALA A 183 0.32 9.59 -15.34
C ALA A 183 -0.48 10.71 -16.05
N ARG A 184 -1.77 10.84 -15.76
CA ARG A 184 -2.68 11.88 -16.25
C ARG A 184 -3.47 12.44 -15.08
N CYS A 185 -3.43 13.74 -14.88
CA CYS A 185 -3.94 14.42 -13.70
C CYS A 185 -5.42 14.07 -13.41
N GLU A 186 -6.28 14.25 -14.39
CA GLU A 186 -7.74 14.08 -14.23
C GLU A 186 -8.23 12.62 -14.39
N ASP A 187 -7.34 11.72 -14.79
CA ASP A 187 -7.70 10.33 -15.06
C ASP A 187 -7.32 9.40 -13.90
N PRO A 188 -8.28 9.00 -13.06
CA PRO A 188 -8.00 8.09 -11.95
C PRO A 188 -7.54 6.70 -12.40
N SER A 189 -7.88 6.27 -13.63
CA SER A 189 -7.40 4.99 -14.16
C SER A 189 -5.90 4.99 -14.49
N SER A 190 -5.29 6.18 -14.51
CA SER A 190 -3.84 6.36 -14.72
C SER A 190 -3.03 6.37 -13.42
N GLU A 191 -3.63 6.01 -12.30
CA GLU A 191 -2.94 5.92 -11.01
C GLU A 191 -1.91 4.80 -11.03
N LEU A 192 -0.68 5.13 -10.67
CA LEU A 192 0.49 4.25 -10.70
C LEU A 192 0.85 3.72 -9.30
N ALA A 193 0.62 4.52 -8.28
CA ALA A 193 0.90 4.18 -6.90
C ALA A 193 0.06 5.02 -5.96
N CYS A 194 -0.30 4.46 -4.82
CA CYS A 194 -1.05 5.10 -3.75
C CYS A 194 -0.59 4.57 -2.39
N ASN A 195 -0.50 5.45 -1.40
CA ASN A 195 -0.20 5.08 -0.01
C ASN A 195 -0.75 6.13 0.96
N ASP A 196 -1.42 5.68 2.01
CA ASP A 196 -1.96 6.51 3.10
C ASP A 196 -1.23 6.31 4.43
N ASP A 197 -0.61 5.16 4.63
CA ASP A 197 0.10 4.82 5.86
C ASP A 197 1.55 4.41 5.59
N PHE A 198 2.46 4.96 6.36
CA PHE A 198 3.86 4.56 6.39
C PHE A 198 4.34 4.40 7.83
N GLN A 199 4.64 3.17 8.24
CA GLN A 199 5.13 2.82 9.59
C GLN A 199 4.21 3.31 10.73
N SER A 200 2.89 3.17 10.57
CA SER A 200 1.85 3.54 11.57
C SER A 200 1.94 4.96 12.12
N ASN A 201 2.44 5.90 11.33
CA ASN A 201 2.49 7.33 11.66
C ASN A 201 1.67 8.10 10.62
N LEU A 202 1.32 9.34 10.93
CA LEU A 202 0.74 10.32 10.00
C LEU A 202 1.71 10.68 8.85
N ARG A 203 2.31 9.67 8.24
CA ARG A 203 3.29 9.77 7.17
C ARG A 203 2.88 8.86 6.05
N SER A 204 3.02 9.34 4.84
CA SER A 204 2.81 8.53 3.64
C SER A 204 4.10 8.47 2.85
N GLN A 205 4.41 7.31 2.30
CA GLN A 205 5.54 7.13 1.39
C GLN A 205 5.10 6.37 0.16
N LEU A 206 5.46 6.88 -0.99
CA LEU A 206 5.16 6.31 -2.29
C LEU A 206 6.47 6.07 -3.05
N THR A 207 6.58 4.92 -3.69
CA THR A 207 7.63 4.61 -4.66
C THR A 207 7.02 4.19 -5.98
N ALA A 208 7.67 4.53 -7.10
CA ALA A 208 7.21 4.15 -8.42
C ALA A 208 8.36 4.04 -9.43
N HIS A 209 8.26 3.10 -10.37
CA HIS A 209 9.03 3.06 -11.61
C HIS A 209 8.30 3.84 -12.68
N VAL A 210 8.97 4.77 -13.33
CA VAL A 210 8.36 5.64 -14.34
C VAL A 210 9.23 5.81 -15.56
N ALA A 211 8.59 5.82 -16.72
CA ALA A 211 9.20 6.20 -18.01
C ALA A 211 9.37 7.72 -18.09
N PRO A 212 10.11 8.25 -19.10
CA PRO A 212 10.12 9.69 -19.36
C PRO A 212 8.73 10.25 -19.56
N GLY A 213 8.41 11.37 -18.89
CA GLY A 213 7.09 11.99 -18.93
C GLY A 213 6.87 13.00 -17.84
N THR A 214 5.66 13.54 -17.77
CA THR A 214 5.18 14.36 -16.65
C THR A 214 4.16 13.57 -15.88
N TYR A 215 4.31 13.54 -14.56
CA TYR A 215 3.45 12.85 -13.62
C TYR A 215 2.84 13.84 -12.65
N TYR A 216 1.73 13.45 -12.05
CA TYR A 216 0.99 14.28 -11.10
C TYR A 216 0.93 13.56 -9.76
N LEU A 217 1.51 14.19 -8.75
CA LEU A 217 1.48 13.74 -7.37
C LEU A 217 0.42 14.54 -6.63
N PHE A 218 -0.41 13.84 -5.89
CA PHE A 218 -1.43 14.42 -5.03
C PHE A 218 -1.01 14.23 -3.58
N SER A 219 -0.98 15.34 -2.83
CA SER A 219 -0.84 15.36 -1.39
C SER A 219 -2.22 15.66 -0.81
N ASP A 220 -2.82 14.66 -0.23
CA ASP A 220 -4.23 14.63 0.17
C ASP A 220 -4.38 14.27 1.64
N SER A 221 -5.60 14.31 2.17
CA SER A 221 -5.95 13.90 3.53
C SER A 221 -6.86 12.67 3.49
N TYR A 222 -6.68 11.78 4.47
CA TYR A 222 -7.51 10.58 4.59
C TYR A 222 -9.00 10.90 4.73
N SER A 223 -9.37 11.96 5.47
CA SER A 223 -10.76 12.35 5.70
C SER A 223 -11.01 13.83 5.46
N ARG A 224 -12.28 14.19 5.22
CA ARG A 224 -12.74 15.56 4.92
C ARG A 224 -12.45 16.56 6.03
N GLU A 225 -12.48 16.11 7.26
CA GLU A 225 -12.26 16.95 8.44
C GLU A 225 -10.79 17.22 8.71
N GLN A 226 -9.90 16.54 7.98
CA GLN A 226 -8.46 16.65 8.16
C GLN A 226 -7.84 17.55 7.12
N SER A 227 -7.07 18.50 7.58
CA SER A 227 -6.24 19.39 6.76
C SER A 227 -5.16 20.01 7.63
N GLY A 228 -4.05 20.42 7.06
CA GLY A 228 -2.96 20.99 7.84
C GLY A 228 -1.71 21.27 7.02
N ASP A 229 -0.65 21.58 7.75
CA ASP A 229 0.64 21.80 7.15
C ASP A 229 1.34 20.45 6.86
N TYR A 230 2.02 20.39 5.73
CA TYR A 230 2.78 19.21 5.33
C TYR A 230 4.12 19.56 4.71
N ALA A 231 5.01 18.59 4.68
CA ALA A 231 6.28 18.66 3.99
C ALA A 231 6.44 17.45 3.07
N LEU A 232 6.80 17.69 1.82
CA LEU A 232 7.16 16.66 0.84
C LEU A 232 8.66 16.63 0.64
N THR A 233 9.26 15.44 0.71
CA THR A 233 10.60 15.18 0.21
C THR A 233 10.51 14.28 -1.01
N PHE A 234 11.24 14.63 -2.07
CA PHE A 234 11.22 13.94 -3.35
C PHE A 234 12.61 13.51 -3.76
N GLU A 235 12.77 12.22 -4.03
CA GLU A 235 13.98 11.62 -4.56
C GLU A 235 13.69 11.02 -5.93
N GLN A 236 14.54 11.32 -6.91
CA GLN A 236 14.51 10.73 -8.24
C GLN A 236 15.85 10.07 -8.52
N PHE A 237 15.81 8.81 -8.83
CA PHE A 237 16.99 8.03 -9.20
C PHE A 237 16.84 7.52 -10.63
N ALA A 238 17.73 7.97 -11.52
CA ALA A 238 17.77 7.46 -12.89
C ALA A 238 18.17 5.98 -12.87
N GLU A 239 17.38 5.15 -13.54
CA GLU A 239 17.68 3.72 -13.58
C GLU A 239 19.07 3.47 -14.19
N PRO A 240 19.88 2.61 -13.54
CA PRO A 240 21.14 2.20 -14.12
C PRO A 240 20.87 1.38 -15.40
N PRO A 241 21.82 1.37 -16.35
CA PRO A 241 21.74 0.44 -17.46
C PRO A 241 21.55 -1.01 -16.95
N PRO A 242 20.74 -1.83 -17.63
CA PRO A 242 20.56 -3.23 -17.24
C PRO A 242 21.91 -3.94 -17.11
N ILE A 243 22.14 -4.58 -15.99
CA ILE A 243 23.30 -5.43 -15.74
C ILE A 243 22.86 -6.88 -15.72
N THR A 244 23.58 -7.77 -16.39
CA THR A 244 23.28 -9.19 -16.36
C THR A 244 23.67 -9.82 -15.01
N ALA A 245 23.00 -10.89 -14.62
CA ALA A 245 23.34 -11.67 -13.42
C ALA A 245 24.82 -12.09 -13.41
N ASP A 246 25.40 -12.47 -14.53
CA ASP A 246 26.82 -12.86 -14.63
C ASP A 246 27.78 -11.70 -14.30
N LEU A 247 27.49 -10.51 -14.79
CA LEU A 247 28.30 -9.33 -14.50
C LEU A 247 28.16 -8.92 -13.04
N LEU A 248 26.94 -8.96 -12.50
CA LEU A 248 26.69 -8.68 -11.09
C LEU A 248 27.40 -9.69 -10.20
N CYS A 249 27.31 -10.98 -10.51
CA CYS A 249 28.02 -12.03 -9.76
C CYS A 249 29.54 -11.86 -9.80
N THR A 250 30.08 -11.44 -10.92
CA THR A 250 31.52 -11.14 -11.05
C THR A 250 31.91 -9.98 -10.14
N ALA A 251 31.11 -8.92 -10.11
CA ALA A 251 31.34 -7.77 -9.22
C ALA A 251 31.23 -8.15 -7.73
N LEU A 252 30.24 -8.97 -7.39
CA LEU A 252 30.04 -9.47 -6.02
C LEU A 252 31.18 -10.37 -5.54
N ALA A 253 31.73 -11.22 -6.42
CA ALA A 253 32.87 -12.08 -6.09
C ALA A 253 34.15 -11.30 -5.77
N ALA A 254 34.29 -10.08 -6.26
CA ALA A 254 35.40 -9.19 -5.95
C ALA A 254 35.21 -8.44 -4.62
N GLN A 255 34.03 -8.49 -4.01
CA GLN A 255 33.72 -7.82 -2.75
C GLN A 255 34.04 -8.74 -1.56
N LYS A 256 34.29 -8.12 -0.40
CA LYS A 256 34.46 -8.87 0.84
C LYS A 256 33.11 -9.44 1.29
N PRO A 257 33.01 -10.75 1.56
CA PRO A 257 31.79 -11.34 2.10
C PRO A 257 31.36 -10.65 3.41
N VAL A 258 30.06 -10.48 3.58
CA VAL A 258 29.51 -9.89 4.80
C VAL A 258 29.52 -10.91 5.95
N SER A 259 29.64 -10.40 7.17
CA SER A 259 29.55 -11.17 8.43
C SER A 259 28.18 -11.00 9.08
N ALA A 260 27.93 -11.76 10.14
CA ALA A 260 26.81 -11.54 11.04
C ALA A 260 26.77 -10.07 11.52
N GLY A 261 25.57 -9.56 11.78
CA GLY A 261 25.32 -8.21 12.25
C GLY A 261 24.13 -7.55 11.57
N SER A 262 23.93 -6.29 11.90
CA SER A 262 22.89 -5.43 11.35
C SER A 262 23.47 -4.51 10.28
N ARG A 263 22.72 -4.26 9.21
CA ARG A 263 23.11 -3.33 8.15
C ARG A 263 21.90 -2.70 7.49
N GLU A 264 21.96 -1.40 7.30
CA GLU A 264 21.00 -0.69 6.47
C GLU A 264 21.24 -1.01 4.99
N LEU A 265 20.16 -1.14 4.26
CA LEU A 265 20.15 -1.33 2.81
C LEU A 265 18.98 -0.53 2.21
N ASP A 266 19.12 -0.21 0.93
CA ASP A 266 18.08 0.48 0.18
C ASP A 266 18.08 -0.04 -1.25
N THR A 267 16.99 -0.70 -1.65
CA THR A 267 16.85 -1.28 -2.97
C THR A 267 16.69 -0.23 -4.07
N MET A 268 16.33 1.02 -3.71
CA MET A 268 16.18 2.15 -4.66
C MET A 268 17.37 2.28 -5.62
N TYR A 269 18.57 1.96 -5.15
CA TYR A 269 19.81 2.16 -5.91
C TYR A 269 20.38 0.87 -6.50
N GLY A 270 19.70 -0.27 -6.29
CA GLY A 270 20.15 -1.57 -6.77
C GLY A 270 19.83 -1.81 -8.26
N PRO A 271 20.42 -2.81 -8.88
CA PRO A 271 19.99 -3.29 -10.19
C PRO A 271 18.69 -4.10 -10.08
N ALA A 272 18.14 -4.56 -11.19
CA ALA A 272 17.06 -5.54 -11.28
C ALA A 272 17.55 -6.73 -12.13
N SER A 273 18.43 -7.53 -11.54
CA SER A 273 19.17 -8.59 -12.26
C SER A 273 18.79 -10.01 -11.82
N PHE A 274 18.21 -10.13 -10.63
CA PHE A 274 17.84 -11.41 -10.04
C PHE A 274 16.32 -11.52 -9.86
N ALA A 275 15.85 -12.72 -9.57
CA ALA A 275 14.51 -13.01 -9.09
C ALA A 275 14.53 -14.26 -8.23
N GLY A 276 13.85 -14.27 -7.12
CA GLY A 276 13.66 -15.45 -6.28
C GLY A 276 12.46 -16.28 -6.71
N SER A 277 12.37 -17.53 -6.27
CA SER A 277 11.20 -18.40 -6.54
C SER A 277 9.90 -17.87 -5.90
N CYS A 278 9.99 -17.00 -4.91
CA CYS A 278 8.85 -16.44 -4.18
C CYS A 278 8.56 -14.97 -4.51
N GLY A 279 9.29 -14.34 -5.46
CA GLY A 279 9.10 -12.95 -5.89
C GLY A 279 10.38 -12.33 -6.42
N GLY A 280 10.37 -11.04 -6.71
CA GLY A 280 11.54 -10.25 -7.10
C GLY A 280 11.67 -10.00 -8.60
N ALA A 281 10.75 -10.48 -9.43
CA ALA A 281 10.84 -10.29 -10.87
C ALA A 281 10.71 -8.81 -11.27
N GLY A 282 11.82 -8.23 -11.74
CA GLY A 282 11.86 -6.83 -12.19
C GLY A 282 11.95 -5.79 -11.08
N ALA A 283 12.02 -6.20 -9.82
CA ALA A 283 12.28 -5.31 -8.70
C ALA A 283 13.78 -5.04 -8.55
N PRO A 284 14.17 -3.88 -7.99
CA PRO A 284 15.57 -3.63 -7.69
C PRO A 284 15.98 -4.35 -6.40
N GLU A 285 17.16 -4.98 -6.45
CA GLU A 285 17.68 -5.77 -5.35
C GLU A 285 18.95 -5.23 -4.72
N VAL A 286 19.22 -5.67 -3.48
CA VAL A 286 20.53 -5.63 -2.83
C VAL A 286 21.04 -7.04 -2.69
N ALA A 287 22.15 -7.34 -3.37
CA ALA A 287 22.80 -8.64 -3.37
C ALA A 287 24.09 -8.61 -2.55
N LEU A 288 24.29 -9.58 -1.68
CA LEU A 288 25.41 -9.70 -0.75
C LEU A 288 25.98 -11.12 -0.78
N THR A 289 27.30 -11.26 -0.69
CA THR A 289 27.91 -12.57 -0.47
C THR A 289 28.27 -12.74 1.01
N PHE A 290 28.10 -13.96 1.53
CA PHE A 290 28.58 -14.34 2.87
C PHE A 290 29.25 -15.72 2.82
N ARG A 291 30.10 -16.00 3.81
CA ARG A 291 30.89 -17.25 3.87
C ARG A 291 30.64 -17.98 5.17
N VAL A 292 30.46 -19.27 5.06
CA VAL A 292 30.29 -20.20 6.16
C VAL A 292 31.50 -21.16 6.22
N GLU A 293 32.19 -21.20 7.33
CA GLU A 293 33.41 -22.02 7.48
C GLU A 293 33.14 -23.41 8.03
N ALA A 294 31.99 -23.65 8.69
CA ALA A 294 31.52 -24.91 9.20
C ALA A 294 30.00 -24.99 9.13
N PRO A 295 29.37 -26.16 9.16
CA PRO A 295 27.91 -26.29 9.22
C PRO A 295 27.33 -25.39 10.33
N THR A 296 26.30 -24.62 9.99
CA THR A 296 25.67 -23.65 10.88
C THR A 296 24.22 -23.38 10.47
N THR A 297 23.43 -22.81 11.34
CA THR A 297 22.11 -22.29 11.03
C THR A 297 22.20 -20.78 10.80
N MET A 298 21.73 -20.32 9.63
CA MET A 298 21.59 -18.91 9.32
C MET A 298 20.18 -18.44 9.65
N ALA A 299 20.09 -17.22 10.21
CA ALA A 299 18.86 -16.48 10.31
C ALA A 299 19.04 -15.10 9.65
N ALA A 300 18.16 -14.77 8.70
CA ALA A 300 18.09 -13.46 8.05
C ALA A 300 16.69 -12.87 8.21
N ARG A 301 16.60 -11.64 8.70
CA ARG A 301 15.34 -10.91 8.81
C ARG A 301 15.52 -9.46 8.41
N LEU A 302 14.41 -8.83 8.01
CA LEU A 302 14.35 -7.39 7.78
C LEU A 302 13.58 -6.73 8.92
N ASP A 303 14.18 -5.70 9.48
CA ASP A 303 13.52 -4.79 10.39
C ASP A 303 13.27 -3.47 9.63
N ASP A 304 12.20 -2.77 9.99
CA ASP A 304 11.82 -1.46 9.44
C ASP A 304 11.75 -1.43 7.90
N ALA A 305 11.30 -2.53 7.29
CA ALA A 305 11.18 -2.60 5.84
C ALA A 305 10.07 -1.65 5.34
N GLU A 306 10.45 -0.75 4.43
CA GLU A 306 9.57 0.24 3.81
C GLU A 306 8.73 -0.34 2.66
N PHE A 307 8.93 -1.61 2.29
CA PHE A 307 8.35 -2.27 1.13
C PHE A 307 8.07 -3.75 1.40
N ASN A 308 7.22 -4.37 0.59
CA ASN A 308 7.09 -5.83 0.62
C ASN A 308 8.34 -6.44 0.01
N ALA A 309 9.06 -7.21 0.80
CA ALA A 309 10.34 -7.74 0.41
C ALA A 309 10.33 -9.26 0.26
N VAL A 310 11.27 -9.76 -0.52
CA VAL A 310 11.66 -11.17 -0.52
C VAL A 310 13.14 -11.28 -0.14
N ILE A 311 13.46 -12.33 0.60
CA ILE A 311 14.84 -12.70 0.93
C ILE A 311 15.08 -14.10 0.37
N TYR A 312 16.12 -14.27 -0.45
CA TYR A 312 16.48 -15.59 -0.93
C TYR A 312 17.98 -15.83 -0.91
N VAL A 313 18.35 -17.11 -0.86
CA VAL A 313 19.74 -17.55 -0.75
C VAL A 313 20.06 -18.51 -1.88
N ARG A 314 21.19 -18.28 -2.58
CA ARG A 314 21.71 -19.16 -3.62
C ARG A 314 23.09 -19.71 -3.26
N LYS A 315 23.37 -20.95 -3.68
CA LYS A 315 24.70 -21.58 -3.56
C LYS A 315 25.63 -21.15 -4.68
N VAL A 316 25.09 -20.92 -5.87
CA VAL A 316 25.79 -20.46 -7.07
C VAL A 316 25.08 -19.21 -7.55
N CYS A 317 25.81 -18.10 -7.60
CA CYS A 317 25.23 -16.78 -7.83
C CYS A 317 24.39 -16.70 -9.11
N GLN A 318 24.90 -17.23 -10.23
CA GLN A 318 24.24 -17.16 -11.54
C GLN A 318 23.15 -18.22 -11.73
N ASP A 319 23.15 -19.28 -10.92
CA ASP A 319 22.25 -20.41 -11.10
C ASP A 319 21.02 -20.29 -10.21
N GLU A 320 19.90 -19.92 -10.79
CA GLU A 320 18.60 -19.83 -10.09
C GLU A 320 18.18 -21.17 -9.48
N ARG A 321 18.58 -22.31 -10.09
CA ARG A 321 18.27 -23.65 -9.56
C ARG A 321 19.06 -23.99 -8.30
N SER A 322 20.10 -23.20 -8.01
CA SER A 322 20.89 -23.33 -6.78
C SER A 322 20.24 -22.61 -5.58
N GLU A 323 19.05 -22.02 -5.77
CA GLU A 323 18.30 -21.41 -4.69
C GLU A 323 18.05 -22.42 -3.58
N ALA A 324 18.53 -22.09 -2.40
CA ALA A 324 18.44 -22.96 -1.23
C ALA A 324 17.21 -22.64 -0.37
N ALA A 325 16.75 -21.39 -0.39
CA ALA A 325 15.53 -20.92 0.26
C ALA A 325 15.09 -19.57 -0.30
N CYS A 326 13.77 -19.32 -0.27
CA CYS A 326 13.13 -18.06 -0.57
C CYS A 326 12.07 -17.75 0.50
N PHE A 327 11.97 -16.52 0.93
CA PHE A 327 11.09 -16.09 2.01
C PHE A 327 10.46 -14.73 1.69
N VAL A 328 9.13 -14.62 1.81
CA VAL A 328 8.41 -13.36 1.68
C VAL A 328 8.39 -12.66 3.04
N ALA A 329 8.94 -11.46 3.09
CA ALA A 329 8.94 -10.58 4.24
C ALA A 329 7.98 -9.41 3.96
N PRO A 330 6.71 -9.51 4.36
CA PRO A 330 5.74 -8.45 4.10
C PRO A 330 6.11 -7.19 4.87
N ARG A 331 5.79 -6.03 4.30
CA ARG A 331 5.87 -4.74 4.99
C ARG A 331 4.96 -4.79 6.23
N VAL A 332 5.47 -4.33 7.34
CA VAL A 332 4.71 -4.23 8.58
C VAL A 332 4.31 -2.76 8.80
N ASP A 333 3.06 -2.44 8.57
CA ASP A 333 2.53 -1.07 8.71
C ASP A 333 2.25 -0.68 10.18
N ARG A 334 2.31 -1.63 11.11
CA ARG A 334 2.21 -1.39 12.56
C ARG A 334 3.44 -1.91 13.28
N PRO A 335 3.96 -1.17 14.28
CA PRO A 335 4.99 -1.72 15.14
C PRO A 335 4.41 -2.97 15.83
N PRO A 336 5.15 -4.09 15.87
CA PRO A 336 4.69 -5.27 16.58
C PRO A 336 4.41 -4.87 18.04
N SER A 337 3.24 -5.28 18.54
CA SER A 337 2.96 -5.17 19.98
C SER A 337 4.07 -5.91 20.75
N GLU A 338 4.36 -5.51 21.98
CA GLU A 338 5.43 -6.11 22.79
C GLU A 338 5.34 -7.65 22.93
N LEU A 339 4.20 -8.26 22.60
CA LEU A 339 3.96 -9.70 22.58
C LEU A 339 4.36 -10.38 21.24
N GLU A 340 4.58 -9.65 20.16
CA GLU A 340 5.00 -10.17 18.84
C GLU A 340 6.47 -9.92 18.54
N MET A 341 7.36 -10.26 19.49
CA MET A 341 8.80 -10.01 19.39
C MET A 341 9.58 -10.92 18.42
N SER A 342 8.93 -11.62 17.51
CA SER A 342 9.60 -12.36 16.45
C SER A 342 9.14 -11.88 15.08
N SER A 343 9.80 -10.86 14.53
CA SER A 343 9.67 -10.59 13.09
C SER A 343 9.98 -11.86 12.32
N PRO A 344 9.15 -12.25 11.32
CA PRO A 344 9.41 -13.43 10.53
C PRO A 344 10.80 -13.37 9.93
N ALA A 345 11.51 -14.50 9.96
CA ALA A 345 12.89 -14.59 9.49
C ALA A 345 13.05 -15.81 8.58
N LEU A 346 13.91 -15.66 7.57
CA LEU A 346 14.44 -16.82 6.83
C LEU A 346 15.44 -17.54 7.72
N VAL A 347 15.10 -18.76 8.16
CA VAL A 347 15.98 -19.61 8.97
C VAL A 347 16.28 -20.88 8.21
N MET A 348 17.57 -21.20 8.02
CA MET A 348 17.97 -22.39 7.27
C MET A 348 19.33 -22.92 7.70
N PRO A 349 19.55 -24.28 7.64
CA PRO A 349 20.87 -24.88 7.83
C PRO A 349 21.74 -24.63 6.58
N LEU A 350 23.01 -24.41 6.81
CA LEU A 350 24.02 -24.18 5.77
C LEU A 350 25.24 -25.07 6.00
N GLU A 351 25.76 -25.62 4.91
CA GLU A 351 27.05 -26.28 4.89
C GLU A 351 28.17 -25.26 4.66
N LYS A 352 29.43 -25.68 4.89
CA LYS A 352 30.60 -24.87 4.55
C LYS A 352 30.55 -24.43 3.09
N GLY A 353 30.67 -23.12 2.84
CA GLY A 353 30.61 -22.57 1.49
C GLY A 353 30.48 -21.04 1.46
N THR A 354 30.45 -20.52 0.24
CA THR A 354 30.10 -19.11 -0.03
C THR A 354 28.72 -19.08 -0.65
N TYR A 355 27.88 -18.18 -0.21
CA TYR A 355 26.49 -18.05 -0.60
C TYR A 355 26.19 -16.63 -1.04
N LEU A 356 25.22 -16.49 -1.92
CA LEU A 356 24.57 -15.22 -2.25
C LEU A 356 23.32 -15.08 -1.39
N LEU A 357 23.17 -13.92 -0.75
CA LEU A 357 21.93 -13.46 -0.10
C LEU A 357 21.42 -12.28 -0.91
N VAL A 358 20.17 -12.32 -1.28
CA VAL A 358 19.51 -11.22 -1.98
C VAL A 358 18.31 -10.74 -1.17
N VAL A 359 18.19 -9.43 -1.04
CA VAL A 359 17.01 -8.73 -0.57
C VAL A 359 16.45 -7.97 -1.75
N ASP A 360 15.22 -8.27 -2.09
CA ASP A 360 14.55 -7.83 -3.31
C ASP A 360 13.13 -7.35 -3.00
N GLY A 361 12.51 -6.56 -3.88
CA GLY A 361 11.09 -6.26 -3.80
C GLY A 361 10.25 -7.50 -4.12
N PHE A 362 9.03 -7.59 -3.60
CA PHE A 362 8.11 -8.65 -4.00
C PHE A 362 7.63 -8.45 -5.44
N GLU A 363 7.27 -7.22 -5.79
CA GLU A 363 6.91 -6.76 -7.13
C GLU A 363 7.82 -5.61 -7.59
N ALA A 364 7.79 -5.27 -8.87
CA ALA A 364 8.68 -4.27 -9.49
C ALA A 364 8.65 -2.88 -8.81
N ASN A 365 7.52 -2.49 -8.24
CA ASN A 365 7.36 -1.22 -7.53
C ASN A 365 7.61 -1.31 -6.02
N ASP A 366 7.88 -2.50 -5.49
CA ASP A 366 8.28 -2.68 -4.10
C ASP A 366 9.75 -2.28 -3.92
N ILE A 367 9.97 -1.02 -3.58
CA ILE A 367 11.28 -0.37 -3.48
C ILE A 367 11.37 0.34 -2.15
N GLY A 368 12.48 0.17 -1.43
CA GLY A 368 12.61 0.88 -0.17
C GLY A 368 13.88 0.56 0.59
N ALA A 369 13.98 1.18 1.77
CA ALA A 369 15.00 0.91 2.75
C ALA A 369 14.53 -0.19 3.72
N ALA A 370 15.49 -0.88 4.31
CA ALA A 370 15.29 -1.84 5.38
C ALA A 370 16.57 -2.06 6.17
N THR A 371 16.45 -2.61 7.37
CA THR A 371 17.59 -3.07 8.16
C THR A 371 17.69 -4.59 8.10
N LEU A 372 18.67 -5.11 7.36
CA LEU A 372 18.95 -6.55 7.35
C LEU A 372 19.69 -6.95 8.62
N ARG A 373 19.15 -7.93 9.35
CA ARG A 373 19.87 -8.62 10.44
C ARG A 373 20.23 -10.03 10.01
N LEU A 374 21.52 -10.32 10.03
CA LEU A 374 22.09 -11.62 9.69
C LEU A 374 22.76 -12.23 10.91
N ALA A 375 22.37 -13.46 11.26
CA ALA A 375 22.93 -14.19 12.38
C ALA A 375 23.28 -15.63 11.98
N PHE A 376 24.29 -16.20 12.63
CA PHE A 376 24.72 -17.58 12.46
C PHE A 376 24.80 -18.23 13.84
N SER A 377 24.27 -19.45 13.97
CA SER A 377 24.31 -20.26 15.18
C SER A 377 24.75 -21.68 14.84
N PRO A 378 25.50 -22.35 15.73
CA PRO A 378 25.90 -23.73 15.54
C PRO A 378 24.74 -24.71 15.30
#